data_c862e0c3893c19b77efedff53e17ebb2
#
_entry.id   c862e0c3893c19b77efedff53e17ebb2
#
_cell.length_a   1.000
_cell.length_b   1.000
_cell.length_c   1.000
_cell.angle_alpha   90.00
_cell.angle_beta   90.00
_cell.angle_gamma   90.00
#
_symmetry.space_group_name_H-M   'P 1'
#
loop_
_entity.id
_entity.type
_entity.pdbx_description
1 polymer ?
#
loop_
_entity_poly.entity_id
_entity_poly.type
_entity_poly.pdbx_seq_one_letter_code
_entity_poly.pdbx_strand_id
1 'polypeptide(L)'
;LKPFGIEVEPLILKTKGDQDQLTPLHVIGGRGIFVKEIQQAVLNGTAHFAVHSLKDLPPLPANGLSLAAVTKRGDPRDALVGEKLNNLPHGANVATGSIRRKAQLSELRPDLNFHELRGNIETRLTKVKEYDAIIMASVALERLNLKPSNVSILEVETMIPQVGQGAIGIECQL
;
A
#
# COMPACT_ATOMS: atom_id res chain seq x y z
N LEU A 1 -7.06 20.53 -9.06
CA LEU A 1 -6.47 21.65 -9.78
C LEU A 1 -7.41 22.21 -10.86
N LYS A 2 -8.28 21.39 -11.46
CA LYS A 2 -9.32 21.84 -12.43
C LYS A 2 -10.14 23.05 -11.98
N PRO A 3 -10.61 23.17 -10.71
CA PRO A 3 -11.34 24.35 -10.26
C PRO A 3 -10.54 25.66 -10.34
N PHE A 4 -9.21 25.55 -10.43
CA PHE A 4 -8.30 26.69 -10.56
C PHE A 4 -7.81 26.91 -12.01
N GLY A 5 -8.41 26.23 -12.99
CA GLY A 5 -8.01 26.33 -14.40
C GLY A 5 -6.66 25.70 -14.73
N ILE A 6 -6.14 24.84 -13.84
CA ILE A 6 -4.85 24.17 -14.02
C ILE A 6 -5.10 22.79 -14.62
N GLU A 7 -4.57 22.59 -15.82
CA GLU A 7 -4.50 21.27 -16.44
C GLU A 7 -3.33 20.46 -15.86
N VAL A 8 -3.53 19.18 -15.66
CA VAL A 8 -2.53 18.26 -15.12
C VAL A 8 -2.38 17.10 -16.09
N GLU A 9 -1.14 16.90 -16.55
CA GLU A 9 -0.75 15.76 -17.36
C GLU A 9 -0.05 14.72 -16.45
N PRO A 10 -0.52 13.46 -16.39
CA PRO A 10 0.11 12.44 -15.58
C PRO A 10 1.35 11.87 -16.25
N LEU A 11 2.51 11.94 -15.57
CA LEU A 11 3.72 11.21 -15.91
C LEU A 11 3.77 9.91 -15.11
N ILE A 12 3.54 8.78 -15.78
CA ILE A 12 3.55 7.46 -15.14
C ILE A 12 4.95 6.87 -15.22
N LEU A 13 5.56 6.62 -14.06
CA LEU A 13 6.88 6.01 -13.94
C LEU A 13 6.77 4.63 -13.30
N LYS A 14 7.60 3.68 -13.78
CA LYS A 14 7.76 2.37 -13.16
C LYS A 14 8.94 2.41 -12.20
N THR A 15 8.70 2.13 -10.93
CA THR A 15 9.75 2.05 -9.91
C THR A 15 10.39 0.67 -9.87
N LYS A 16 11.55 0.55 -9.20
CA LYS A 16 12.18 -0.76 -8.95
C LYS A 16 11.26 -1.71 -8.20
N GLY A 17 10.46 -1.18 -7.26
CA GLY A 17 9.48 -1.96 -6.54
C GLY A 17 8.34 -2.52 -7.41
N ASP A 18 8.01 -1.84 -8.52
CA ASP A 18 7.03 -2.31 -9.50
C ASP A 18 7.63 -3.36 -10.45
N GLN A 19 8.92 -3.25 -10.76
CA GLN A 19 9.61 -4.14 -11.70
C GLN A 19 9.93 -5.49 -11.05
N ASP A 20 10.45 -5.49 -9.81
CA ASP A 20 10.76 -6.71 -9.07
C ASP A 20 9.54 -7.17 -8.25
N GLN A 21 8.76 -8.05 -8.82
CA GLN A 21 7.58 -8.65 -8.17
C GLN A 21 7.86 -10.01 -7.52
N LEU A 22 9.09 -10.53 -7.62
CA LEU A 22 9.46 -11.85 -7.11
C LEU A 22 10.13 -11.75 -5.74
N THR A 23 11.03 -10.79 -5.58
CA THR A 23 11.78 -10.65 -4.33
C THR A 23 10.89 -10.08 -3.22
N PRO A 24 10.86 -10.68 -2.01
CA PRO A 24 10.11 -10.13 -0.88
C PRO A 24 10.52 -8.68 -0.57
N LEU A 25 9.56 -7.81 -0.20
CA LEU A 25 9.81 -6.39 0.03
C LEU A 25 10.91 -6.11 1.04
N HIS A 26 11.00 -6.92 2.08
CA HIS A 26 12.02 -6.79 3.13
C HIS A 26 13.43 -7.19 2.68
N VAL A 27 13.54 -7.98 1.60
CA VAL A 27 14.82 -8.44 1.01
C VAL A 27 15.33 -7.45 -0.02
N ILE A 28 14.44 -6.87 -0.86
CA ILE A 28 14.84 -5.87 -1.88
C ILE A 28 15.64 -4.73 -1.24
N GLY A 29 15.42 -4.50 0.06
CA GLY A 29 16.20 -3.59 0.89
C GLY A 29 16.15 -2.13 0.41
N GLY A 30 16.04 -1.22 1.34
CA GLY A 30 16.08 0.21 1.08
C GLY A 30 14.73 0.90 1.23
N ARG A 31 14.76 1.96 2.02
CA ARG A 31 13.64 2.87 2.15
C ARG A 31 13.39 3.54 0.80
N GLY A 32 12.13 3.64 0.41
CA GLY A 32 11.75 4.38 -0.78
C GLY A 32 11.88 3.66 -2.12
N ILE A 33 11.81 2.33 -2.16
CA ILE A 33 11.84 1.53 -3.42
C ILE A 33 10.69 1.86 -4.39
N PHE A 34 9.63 2.49 -3.91
CA PHE A 34 8.48 2.95 -4.71
C PHE A 34 8.48 4.46 -4.96
N VAL A 35 9.49 5.20 -4.48
CA VAL A 35 9.47 6.66 -4.56
C VAL A 35 10.70 7.27 -5.20
N LYS A 36 11.85 6.59 -5.22
CA LYS A 36 13.13 7.17 -5.67
C LYS A 36 13.10 7.69 -7.12
N GLU A 37 12.57 6.91 -8.03
CA GLU A 37 12.48 7.29 -9.45
C GLU A 37 11.52 8.45 -9.64
N ILE A 38 10.44 8.48 -8.87
CA ILE A 38 9.45 9.56 -8.90
C ILE A 38 10.04 10.84 -8.29
N GLN A 39 10.71 10.75 -7.15
CA GLN A 39 11.42 11.87 -6.52
C GLN A 39 12.50 12.45 -7.44
N GLN A 40 13.24 11.59 -8.16
CA GLN A 40 14.26 12.04 -9.13
C GLN A 40 13.62 12.80 -10.29
N ALA A 41 12.44 12.40 -10.76
CA ALA A 41 11.72 13.12 -11.81
C ALA A 41 11.29 14.54 -11.36
N VAL A 42 10.96 14.72 -10.09
CA VAL A 42 10.69 16.05 -9.54
C VAL A 42 11.99 16.85 -9.39
N LEU A 43 13.04 16.25 -8.85
CA LEU A 43 14.33 16.92 -8.63
C LEU A 43 14.99 17.41 -9.91
N ASN A 44 14.85 16.69 -11.02
CA ASN A 44 15.41 17.10 -12.32
C ASN A 44 14.45 17.92 -13.18
N GLY A 45 13.27 18.29 -12.64
CA GLY A 45 12.29 19.14 -13.33
C GLY A 45 11.47 18.44 -14.42
N THR A 46 11.56 17.10 -14.53
CA THR A 46 10.72 16.32 -15.47
C THR A 46 9.26 16.29 -15.02
N ALA A 47 9.01 16.36 -13.71
CA ALA A 47 7.70 16.51 -13.12
C ALA A 47 7.69 17.69 -12.15
N HIS A 48 6.54 18.39 -12.03
CA HIS A 48 6.41 19.52 -11.10
C HIS A 48 6.14 19.07 -9.68
N PHE A 49 5.45 17.96 -9.51
CA PHE A 49 5.14 17.36 -8.20
C PHE A 49 4.93 15.85 -8.34
N ALA A 50 5.09 15.16 -7.24
CA ALA A 50 4.87 13.73 -7.12
C ALA A 50 3.68 13.42 -6.21
N VAL A 51 2.95 12.36 -6.51
CA VAL A 51 1.81 11.87 -5.74
C VAL A 51 2.13 10.50 -5.19
N HIS A 52 2.08 10.34 -3.87
CA HIS A 52 2.46 9.10 -3.19
C HIS A 52 1.36 8.62 -2.23
N SER A 53 1.26 7.32 -2.05
CA SER A 53 0.69 6.82 -0.79
C SER A 53 1.60 7.28 0.35
N LEU A 54 1.07 8.06 1.29
CA LEU A 54 1.88 8.68 2.34
C LEU A 54 2.69 7.65 3.15
N LYS A 55 2.14 6.46 3.33
CA LYS A 55 2.80 5.35 4.04
C LYS A 55 4.08 4.83 3.38
N ASP A 56 4.27 5.11 2.09
CA ASP A 56 5.41 4.62 1.31
C ASP A 56 6.55 5.66 1.26
N LEU A 57 6.26 6.89 1.67
CA LEU A 57 7.28 7.94 1.84
C LEU A 57 8.18 7.63 3.04
N PRO A 58 9.49 7.88 2.92
CA PRO A 58 10.38 7.84 4.07
C PRO A 58 10.01 8.93 5.08
N PRO A 59 10.31 8.76 6.38
CA PRO A 59 9.96 9.72 7.43
C PRO A 59 10.64 11.09 7.28
N LEU A 60 11.78 11.12 6.60
CA LEU A 60 12.49 12.35 6.25
C LEU A 60 12.38 12.58 4.74
N PRO A 61 12.03 13.79 4.30
CA PRO A 61 11.99 14.13 2.88
C PRO A 61 13.38 14.00 2.26
N ALA A 62 13.44 13.72 0.97
CA ALA A 62 14.67 13.77 0.22
C ALA A 62 15.19 15.22 0.13
N ASN A 63 16.52 15.38 0.13
CA ASN A 63 17.12 16.71 -0.03
C ASN A 63 16.61 17.39 -1.31
N GLY A 64 16.17 18.63 -1.18
CA GLY A 64 15.59 19.41 -2.28
C GLY A 64 14.11 19.17 -2.54
N LEU A 65 13.47 18.29 -1.76
CA LEU A 65 12.03 18.04 -1.82
C LEU A 65 11.34 18.42 -0.51
N SER A 66 10.07 18.78 -0.63
CA SER A 66 9.18 19.06 0.49
C SER A 66 7.85 18.31 0.33
N LEU A 67 7.31 17.81 1.42
CA LEU A 67 5.93 17.33 1.49
C LEU A 67 5.00 18.54 1.54
N ALA A 68 4.57 19.01 0.38
CA ALA A 68 3.81 20.24 0.22
C ALA A 68 2.36 20.13 0.70
N ALA A 69 1.77 18.93 0.58
CA ALA A 69 0.39 18.71 1.01
C ALA A 69 0.14 17.26 1.38
N VAL A 70 -0.82 17.06 2.28
CA VAL A 70 -1.39 15.74 2.62
C VAL A 70 -2.90 15.83 2.49
N THR A 71 -3.49 14.87 1.77
CA THR A 71 -4.95 14.84 1.62
C THR A 71 -5.65 14.44 2.92
N LYS A 72 -6.95 14.74 3.01
CA LYS A 72 -7.81 14.15 4.04
C LYS A 72 -7.60 12.63 4.05
N ARG A 73 -7.36 12.08 5.24
CA ARG A 73 -7.13 10.66 5.43
C ARG A 73 -8.42 9.87 5.16
N GLY A 74 -8.37 8.90 4.27
CA GLY A 74 -9.42 7.89 4.12
C GLY A 74 -9.34 6.85 5.23
N ASP A 75 -10.16 5.78 5.13
CA ASP A 75 -10.15 4.69 6.12
C ASP A 75 -8.74 4.06 6.24
N PRO A 76 -8.09 4.17 7.40
CA PRO A 76 -6.74 3.64 7.59
C PRO A 76 -6.71 2.12 7.81
N ARG A 77 -7.85 1.48 8.03
CA ARG A 77 -7.93 0.06 8.40
C ARG A 77 -7.44 -0.85 7.28
N ASP A 78 -7.06 -2.04 7.69
CA ASP A 78 -6.77 -3.14 6.77
C ASP A 78 -8.05 -3.93 6.48
N ALA A 79 -8.11 -4.54 5.31
CA ALA A 79 -9.18 -5.42 4.88
C ALA A 79 -8.64 -6.83 4.66
N LEU A 80 -9.36 -7.81 5.16
CA LEU A 80 -9.19 -9.22 4.82
C LEU A 80 -10.14 -9.52 3.66
N VAL A 81 -9.61 -10.03 2.56
CA VAL A 81 -10.39 -10.43 1.38
C VAL A 81 -10.28 -11.93 1.20
N GLY A 82 -11.40 -12.60 1.13
CA GLY A 82 -11.54 -14.05 1.23
C GLY A 82 -12.35 -14.42 2.45
N GLU A 83 -11.94 -15.42 3.22
CA GLU A 83 -12.67 -15.83 4.43
C GLU A 83 -12.48 -14.82 5.58
N LYS A 84 -13.47 -14.69 6.44
CA LYS A 84 -13.44 -13.83 7.63
C LYS A 84 -12.46 -14.38 8.67
N LEU A 85 -11.80 -13.50 9.42
CA LEU A 85 -10.77 -13.88 10.40
C LEU A 85 -11.25 -14.98 11.38
N ASN A 86 -12.48 -14.84 11.89
CA ASN A 86 -13.05 -15.79 12.86
C ASN A 86 -13.47 -17.12 12.22
N ASN A 87 -13.64 -17.16 10.91
CA ASN A 87 -14.05 -18.35 10.16
C ASN A 87 -12.87 -19.06 9.50
N LEU A 88 -11.68 -18.45 9.51
CA LEU A 88 -10.48 -19.08 8.98
C LEU A 88 -10.22 -20.40 9.71
N PRO A 89 -10.11 -21.55 8.99
CA PRO A 89 -9.80 -22.82 9.61
C PRO A 89 -8.43 -22.80 10.29
N HIS A 90 -8.20 -23.78 11.17
CA HIS A 90 -6.88 -23.96 11.76
C HIS A 90 -5.84 -24.26 10.66
N GLY A 91 -4.71 -23.56 10.68
CA GLY A 91 -3.68 -23.71 9.66
C GLY A 91 -4.00 -23.03 8.32
N ALA A 92 -4.99 -22.12 8.26
CA ALA A 92 -5.36 -21.43 7.03
C ALA A 92 -4.20 -20.65 6.41
N ASN A 93 -4.20 -20.58 5.07
CA ASN A 93 -3.21 -19.89 4.28
C ASN A 93 -3.61 -18.43 4.07
N VAL A 94 -2.85 -17.49 4.64
CA VAL A 94 -3.10 -16.06 4.53
C VAL A 94 -1.94 -15.38 3.83
N ALA A 95 -2.22 -14.60 2.77
CA ALA A 95 -1.16 -13.97 2.00
C ALA A 95 -1.04 -12.46 2.29
N THR A 96 0.18 -12.02 2.56
CA THR A 96 0.54 -10.62 2.74
C THR A 96 2.05 -10.41 2.54
N GLY A 97 2.44 -9.34 1.85
CA GLY A 97 3.85 -8.89 1.78
C GLY A 97 4.23 -7.93 2.91
N SER A 98 3.39 -7.77 3.95
CA SER A 98 3.61 -6.82 5.04
C SER A 98 4.02 -7.53 6.32
N ILE A 99 5.26 -7.33 6.75
CA ILE A 99 5.77 -7.85 8.04
C ILE A 99 4.89 -7.37 9.21
N ARG A 100 4.43 -6.10 9.19
CA ARG A 100 3.54 -5.55 10.22
C ARG A 100 2.25 -6.37 10.36
N ARG A 101 1.60 -6.67 9.23
CA ARG A 101 0.36 -7.45 9.21
C ARG A 101 0.59 -8.89 9.67
N LYS A 102 1.65 -9.50 9.15
CA LYS A 102 2.05 -10.85 9.54
C LYS A 102 2.27 -10.92 11.05
N ALA A 103 3.08 -10.03 11.62
CA ALA A 103 3.39 -10.04 13.05
C ALA A 103 2.15 -9.93 13.92
N GLN A 104 1.24 -8.98 13.62
CA GLN A 104 0.03 -8.78 14.41
C GLN A 104 -0.95 -9.97 14.30
N LEU A 105 -1.14 -10.52 13.09
CA LEU A 105 -2.00 -11.70 12.95
C LEU A 105 -1.39 -12.96 13.55
N SER A 106 -0.06 -13.11 13.51
CA SER A 106 0.61 -14.26 14.15
C SER A 106 0.43 -14.25 15.67
N GLU A 107 0.29 -13.06 16.29
CA GLU A 107 -0.01 -12.96 17.72
C GLU A 107 -1.45 -13.40 18.02
N LEU A 108 -2.41 -13.00 17.20
CA LEU A 108 -3.83 -13.33 17.36
C LEU A 108 -4.15 -14.78 16.94
N ARG A 109 -3.50 -15.27 15.91
CA ARG A 109 -3.73 -16.57 15.27
C ARG A 109 -2.38 -17.20 14.90
N PRO A 110 -1.65 -17.76 15.89
CA PRO A 110 -0.34 -18.37 15.69
C PRO A 110 -0.38 -19.63 14.81
N ASP A 111 -1.57 -20.16 14.59
CA ASP A 111 -1.82 -21.32 13.74
C ASP A 111 -1.78 -21.00 12.22
N LEU A 112 -1.88 -19.73 11.82
CA LEU A 112 -1.96 -19.36 10.40
C LEU A 112 -0.64 -19.56 9.65
N ASN A 113 -0.75 -20.01 8.40
CA ASN A 113 0.36 -20.08 7.46
C ASN A 113 0.42 -18.81 6.62
N PHE A 114 1.56 -18.08 6.67
CA PHE A 114 1.70 -16.82 5.95
C PHE A 114 2.51 -17.00 4.66
N HIS A 115 1.97 -16.43 3.57
CA HIS A 115 2.57 -16.43 2.24
C HIS A 115 2.85 -15.00 1.75
N GLU A 116 3.89 -14.84 0.93
CA GLU A 116 4.21 -13.55 0.31
C GLU A 116 3.16 -13.18 -0.75
N LEU A 117 2.72 -11.92 -0.72
CA LEU A 117 1.77 -11.37 -1.67
C LEU A 117 2.35 -10.13 -2.35
N ARG A 118 2.64 -10.23 -3.64
CA ARG A 118 3.20 -9.17 -4.46
C ARG A 118 2.28 -8.82 -5.64
N GLY A 119 2.54 -7.67 -6.26
CA GLY A 119 1.77 -7.12 -7.37
C GLY A 119 0.94 -5.89 -6.96
N ASN A 120 0.30 -5.26 -7.94
CA ASN A 120 -0.66 -4.18 -7.71
C ASN A 120 -1.95 -4.73 -7.06
N ILE A 121 -2.90 -3.86 -6.75
CA ILE A 121 -4.14 -4.24 -6.04
C ILE A 121 -4.94 -5.27 -6.84
N GLU A 122 -5.11 -5.05 -8.14
CA GLU A 122 -5.86 -5.97 -9.02
C GLU A 122 -5.19 -7.34 -9.11
N THR A 123 -3.87 -7.37 -9.33
CA THR A 123 -3.08 -8.61 -9.34
C THR A 123 -3.21 -9.37 -8.02
N ARG A 124 -3.21 -8.66 -6.86
CA ARG A 124 -3.41 -9.32 -5.57
C ARG A 124 -4.80 -9.91 -5.44
N LEU A 125 -5.83 -9.22 -5.92
CA LEU A 125 -7.20 -9.73 -5.90
C LEU A 125 -7.39 -10.98 -6.75
N THR A 126 -6.71 -11.10 -7.90
CA THR A 126 -6.77 -12.34 -8.70
C THR A 126 -6.19 -13.55 -7.96
N LYS A 127 -5.25 -13.32 -7.04
CA LYS A 127 -4.62 -14.37 -6.22
C LYS A 127 -5.44 -14.80 -5.00
N VAL A 128 -6.55 -14.14 -4.69
CA VAL A 128 -7.42 -14.53 -3.54
C VAL A 128 -7.79 -16.02 -3.60
N LYS A 129 -8.08 -16.53 -4.78
CA LYS A 129 -8.44 -17.95 -4.99
C LYS A 129 -7.34 -18.97 -4.68
N GLU A 130 -6.10 -18.50 -4.50
CA GLU A 130 -4.94 -19.36 -4.17
C GLU A 130 -4.75 -19.51 -2.65
N TYR A 131 -5.48 -18.72 -1.86
CA TYR A 131 -5.37 -18.62 -0.41
C TYR A 131 -6.75 -18.60 0.24
N ASP A 132 -6.82 -18.86 1.54
CA ASP A 132 -8.04 -18.70 2.31
C ASP A 132 -8.41 -17.22 2.48
N ALA A 133 -7.39 -16.36 2.60
CA ALA A 133 -7.55 -14.91 2.60
C ALA A 133 -6.27 -14.16 2.20
N ILE A 134 -6.43 -12.92 1.73
CA ILE A 134 -5.33 -11.96 1.55
C ILE A 134 -5.60 -10.68 2.34
N ILE A 135 -4.55 -9.94 2.71
CA ILE A 135 -4.70 -8.70 3.47
C ILE A 135 -4.21 -7.51 2.67
N MET A 136 -5.03 -6.46 2.59
CA MET A 136 -4.69 -5.20 1.94
C MET A 136 -5.27 -3.99 2.70
N ALA A 137 -4.87 -2.78 2.34
CA ALA A 137 -5.49 -1.57 2.88
C ALA A 137 -6.90 -1.40 2.32
N SER A 138 -7.90 -1.17 3.18
CA SER A 138 -9.31 -1.00 2.77
C SER A 138 -9.49 0.15 1.78
N VAL A 139 -8.81 1.27 2.03
CA VAL A 139 -8.83 2.46 1.17
C VAL A 139 -8.39 2.19 -0.28
N ALA A 140 -7.58 1.16 -0.52
CA ALA A 140 -7.17 0.81 -1.87
C ALA A 140 -8.33 0.22 -2.69
N LEU A 141 -9.20 -0.56 -2.04
CA LEU A 141 -10.43 -1.08 -2.66
C LEU A 141 -11.40 0.07 -2.97
N GLU A 142 -11.59 0.99 -2.02
CA GLU A 142 -12.45 2.15 -2.16
C GLU A 142 -12.01 3.05 -3.33
N ARG A 143 -10.72 3.45 -3.36
CA ARG A 143 -10.18 4.35 -4.38
C ARG A 143 -10.22 3.79 -5.79
N LEU A 144 -10.08 2.48 -5.94
CA LEU A 144 -10.16 1.79 -7.21
C LEU A 144 -11.59 1.31 -7.55
N ASN A 145 -12.57 1.61 -6.68
CA ASN A 145 -13.96 1.16 -6.80
C ASN A 145 -14.07 -0.37 -6.99
N LEU A 146 -13.21 -1.13 -6.31
CA LEU A 146 -13.18 -2.58 -6.36
C LEU A 146 -14.06 -3.15 -5.24
N LYS A 147 -14.94 -4.08 -5.59
CA LYS A 147 -15.92 -4.70 -4.68
C LYS A 147 -15.81 -6.22 -4.71
N PRO A 148 -14.74 -6.80 -4.15
CA PRO A 148 -14.65 -8.25 -4.04
C PRO A 148 -15.81 -8.78 -3.16
N SER A 149 -16.26 -10.01 -3.44
CA SER A 149 -17.47 -10.57 -2.83
C SER A 149 -17.38 -10.76 -1.31
N ASN A 150 -16.19 -11.10 -0.82
CA ASN A 150 -15.96 -11.39 0.59
C ASN A 150 -14.87 -10.45 1.13
N VAL A 151 -15.29 -9.38 1.81
CA VAL A 151 -14.39 -8.40 2.43
C VAL A 151 -14.78 -8.22 3.89
N SER A 152 -13.81 -8.32 4.78
CA SER A 152 -13.95 -7.98 6.20
C SER A 152 -12.97 -6.88 6.56
N ILE A 153 -13.47 -5.77 7.05
CA ILE A 153 -12.62 -4.69 7.58
C ILE A 153 -12.13 -5.13 8.95
N LEU A 154 -10.83 -5.06 9.17
CA LEU A 154 -10.21 -5.35 10.46
C LEU A 154 -10.20 -4.09 11.31
N GLU A 155 -10.82 -4.14 12.46
CA GLU A 155 -10.84 -3.00 13.40
C GLU A 155 -9.41 -2.66 13.87
N VAL A 156 -9.20 -1.41 14.27
CA VAL A 156 -7.86 -0.90 14.65
C VAL A 156 -7.28 -1.67 15.83
N GLU A 157 -8.14 -2.13 16.73
CA GLU A 157 -7.78 -2.95 17.89
C GLU A 157 -7.28 -4.34 17.49
N THR A 158 -7.75 -4.84 16.35
CA THR A 158 -7.31 -6.13 15.78
C THR A 158 -6.05 -5.99 14.92
N MET A 159 -5.97 -4.89 14.17
CA MET A 159 -4.88 -4.64 13.23
C MET A 159 -4.52 -3.16 13.21
N ILE A 160 -3.51 -2.77 13.96
CA ILE A 160 -3.00 -1.40 13.97
C ILE A 160 -2.47 -1.05 12.57
N PRO A 161 -3.03 -0.03 11.91
CA PRO A 161 -2.63 0.33 10.55
C PRO A 161 -1.22 0.92 10.51
N GLN A 162 -0.62 0.90 9.30
CA GLN A 162 0.64 1.58 9.07
C GLN A 162 0.47 3.09 9.20
N VAL A 163 1.48 3.78 9.74
CA VAL A 163 1.53 5.24 9.77
C VAL A 163 1.36 5.79 8.34
N GLY A 164 0.49 6.78 8.19
CA GLY A 164 0.18 7.38 6.89
C GLY A 164 -0.75 6.55 5.99
N GLN A 165 -1.14 5.33 6.38
CA GLN A 165 -2.11 4.55 5.59
C GLN A 165 -3.44 5.30 5.50
N GLY A 166 -4.00 5.39 4.29
CA GLY A 166 -5.23 6.11 4.00
C GLY A 166 -5.02 7.55 3.53
N ALA A 167 -3.83 8.11 3.66
CA ALA A 167 -3.50 9.45 3.16
C ALA A 167 -2.65 9.41 1.88
N ILE A 168 -2.78 10.45 1.06
CA ILE A 168 -1.93 10.73 -0.10
C ILE A 168 -1.04 11.91 0.26
N GLY A 169 0.25 11.78 -0.03
CA GLY A 169 1.23 12.85 0.09
C GLY A 169 1.58 13.45 -1.28
N ILE A 170 1.76 14.76 -1.32
CA ILE A 170 2.19 15.50 -2.50
C ILE A 170 3.57 16.08 -2.21
N GLU A 171 4.58 15.65 -2.95
CA GLU A 171 5.94 16.19 -2.88
C GLU A 171 6.22 17.13 -4.06
N CYS A 172 6.94 18.21 -3.80
CA CYS A 172 7.46 19.11 -4.82
C CYS A 172 8.89 19.56 -4.45
N GLN A 173 9.58 20.26 -5.37
CA GLN A 173 10.83 20.96 -5.06
C GLN A 173 10.60 22.03 -4.00
N LEU A 174 11.66 22.27 -3.19
CA LEU A 174 11.74 23.38 -2.24
C LEU A 174 11.84 24.72 -2.97
#